data_00ced033678c24ad538c827f84181f98
#
_entry.id   00ced033678c24ad538c827f84181f98
#
_cell.length_a   1.000
_cell.length_b   1.000
_cell.length_c   1.000
_cell.angle_alpha   90.00
_cell.angle_beta   90.00
_cell.angle_gamma   90.00
#
_symmetry.space_group_name_H-M   'P 1'
#
loop_
_entity.id
_entity.type
_entity.pdbx_description
1 polymer ?
#
loop_
_entity_poly.entity_id
_entity_poly.type
_entity_poly.pdbx_seq_one_letter_code
_entity_poly.pdbx_strand_id
1 'polypeptide(L)'
;MPHYVYLYRDKRGRPQYVGYGKDVTRATVHLTKSHNLKLADYVGANEFAIEVAGPFKSKKIGLLVETTVFSALKPKFNVAKGQSEARFRPLGVPVAFAKRLSMPALQRRDFLKVQKMKPLMPVLFVTVGDKKFSDGRPGYDPAHPPSDKQIKKRVEKWWQLSRLVPHWAKKPKESPGLLIGINGRPGSQIVIASLRIDRKAWGDKKRCRNGGGGKVSVPLLSTPELDLDAFNLRGRWVDRKAELAFSNFPSDFFIVLRPDGRLVGGRHR
;
A
#
# COMPACT_ATOMS: atom_id res chain seq x y z
N MET A 1 -12.62 -11.28 -15.22
CA MET A 1 -12.03 -10.24 -14.38
C MET A 1 -12.85 -10.13 -13.10
N PRO A 2 -12.24 -9.88 -11.93
CA PRO A 2 -12.97 -9.71 -10.69
C PRO A 2 -13.71 -8.36 -10.68
N HIS A 3 -14.85 -8.32 -9.99
CA HIS A 3 -15.69 -7.14 -9.84
C HIS A 3 -15.86 -6.81 -8.37
N TYR A 4 -15.92 -5.54 -8.01
CA TYR A 4 -15.97 -5.06 -6.63
C TYR A 4 -17.01 -3.97 -6.46
N VAL A 5 -17.59 -3.88 -5.26
CA VAL A 5 -18.38 -2.75 -4.80
C VAL A 5 -17.69 -2.14 -3.60
N TYR A 6 -17.66 -0.83 -3.52
CA TYR A 6 -17.01 -0.10 -2.44
C TYR A 6 -17.96 0.94 -1.85
N LEU A 7 -17.78 1.18 -0.55
CA LEU A 7 -18.62 2.08 0.25
C LEU A 7 -17.75 3.04 1.04
N TYR A 8 -18.01 4.34 0.89
CA TYR A 8 -17.45 5.38 1.73
C TYR A 8 -18.35 5.63 2.92
N ARG A 9 -17.80 5.63 4.13
CA ARG A 9 -18.48 6.00 5.36
C ARG A 9 -17.77 7.14 6.05
N ASP A 10 -18.54 8.04 6.67
CA ASP A 10 -17.95 9.06 7.54
C ASP A 10 -17.47 8.46 8.87
N LYS A 11 -16.86 9.27 9.73
CA LYS A 11 -16.36 8.87 11.05
C LYS A 11 -17.45 8.35 12.01
N ARG A 12 -18.71 8.61 11.70
CA ARG A 12 -19.88 8.09 12.45
C ARG A 12 -20.46 6.83 11.82
N GLY A 13 -19.82 6.27 10.80
CA GLY A 13 -20.26 5.08 10.07
C GLY A 13 -21.38 5.33 9.06
N ARG A 14 -21.82 6.57 8.83
CA ARG A 14 -22.92 6.88 7.90
C ARG A 14 -22.43 6.75 6.46
N PRO A 15 -23.20 6.10 5.56
CA PRO A 15 -22.83 5.92 4.16
C PRO A 15 -22.82 7.25 3.41
N GLN A 16 -21.74 7.53 2.74
CA GLN A 16 -21.56 8.76 1.96
C GLN A 16 -21.59 8.50 0.45
N TYR A 17 -21.01 7.39 0.00
CA TYR A 17 -20.99 7.01 -1.40
C TYR A 17 -20.84 5.50 -1.56
N VAL A 18 -21.50 4.92 -2.56
CA VAL A 18 -21.28 3.55 -3.02
C VAL A 18 -20.91 3.57 -4.50
N GLY A 19 -19.99 2.71 -4.91
CA GLY A 19 -19.59 2.60 -6.30
C GLY A 19 -19.16 1.19 -6.69
N TYR A 20 -19.12 0.95 -7.99
CA TYR A 20 -18.72 -0.30 -8.61
C TYR A 20 -17.40 -0.14 -9.39
N GLY A 21 -16.60 -1.19 -9.42
CA GLY A 21 -15.37 -1.25 -10.20
C GLY A 21 -15.02 -2.64 -10.70
N LYS A 22 -14.35 -2.71 -11.88
CA LYS A 22 -13.74 -3.93 -12.40
C LYS A 22 -12.44 -4.30 -11.67
N ASP A 23 -11.94 -3.40 -10.83
CA ASP A 23 -10.72 -3.49 -10.09
C ASP A 23 -10.93 -2.83 -8.73
N VAL A 24 -10.31 -3.36 -7.69
CA VAL A 24 -10.39 -2.81 -6.33
C VAL A 24 -9.77 -1.41 -6.24
N THR A 25 -8.83 -1.07 -7.13
CA THR A 25 -8.22 0.27 -7.17
C THR A 25 -9.24 1.37 -7.51
N ARG A 26 -10.36 1.00 -8.15
CA ARG A 26 -11.45 1.93 -8.43
C ARG A 26 -12.02 2.55 -7.15
N ALA A 27 -11.95 1.83 -6.03
CA ALA A 27 -12.38 2.33 -4.73
C ALA A 27 -11.58 3.55 -4.22
N THR A 28 -10.38 3.77 -4.72
CA THR A 28 -9.50 4.87 -4.30
C THR A 28 -9.33 5.96 -5.37
N VAL A 29 -9.91 5.79 -6.55
CA VAL A 29 -9.80 6.78 -7.65
C VAL A 29 -10.37 8.14 -7.25
N HIS A 30 -11.43 8.16 -6.44
CA HIS A 30 -12.04 9.40 -5.97
C HIS A 30 -11.16 10.21 -5.00
N LEU A 31 -10.07 9.62 -4.45
CA LEU A 31 -9.09 10.32 -3.62
C LEU A 31 -8.19 11.25 -4.44
N THR A 32 -8.03 10.95 -5.74
CA THR A 32 -7.11 11.68 -6.62
C THR A 32 -7.78 12.30 -7.83
N LYS A 33 -8.82 11.66 -8.38
CA LYS A 33 -9.57 12.12 -9.56
C LYS A 33 -11.03 11.70 -9.44
N SER A 34 -11.90 12.56 -8.98
CA SER A 34 -13.33 12.32 -8.97
C SER A 34 -14.06 13.14 -10.04
N HIS A 35 -14.89 12.48 -10.86
CA HIS A 35 -15.86 13.17 -11.70
C HIS A 35 -17.05 13.70 -10.89
N ASN A 36 -17.22 13.23 -9.67
CA ASN A 36 -18.22 13.70 -8.73
C ASN A 36 -17.58 14.76 -7.82
N LEU A 37 -17.71 16.04 -8.20
CA LEU A 37 -17.09 17.15 -7.47
C LEU A 37 -17.52 17.20 -6.01
N LYS A 38 -18.80 16.97 -5.71
CA LYS A 38 -19.31 16.95 -4.33
C LYS A 38 -18.67 15.85 -3.48
N LEU A 39 -18.39 14.69 -4.08
CA LEU A 39 -17.65 13.63 -3.41
C LEU A 39 -16.17 14.00 -3.24
N ALA A 40 -15.55 14.64 -4.24
CA ALA A 40 -14.17 15.08 -4.16
C ALA A 40 -13.97 16.11 -3.03
N ASP A 41 -14.83 17.12 -2.95
CA ASP A 41 -14.81 18.13 -1.89
C ASP A 41 -14.98 17.50 -0.51
N TYR A 42 -15.93 16.56 -0.40
CA TYR A 42 -16.16 15.82 0.86
C TYR A 42 -14.93 15.02 1.30
N VAL A 43 -14.34 14.27 0.38
CA VAL A 43 -13.16 13.42 0.64
C VAL A 43 -11.93 14.27 0.99
N GLY A 44 -11.79 15.45 0.37
CA GLY A 44 -10.69 16.39 0.66
C GLY A 44 -10.80 17.06 2.04
N ALA A 45 -12.01 17.21 2.56
CA ALA A 45 -12.29 18.01 3.78
C ALA A 45 -12.63 17.16 5.01
N ASN A 46 -12.91 15.86 4.87
CA ASN A 46 -13.47 15.05 5.97
C ASN A 46 -12.71 13.75 6.19
N GLU A 47 -12.79 13.23 7.41
CA GLU A 47 -12.40 11.86 7.75
C GLU A 47 -13.45 10.86 7.24
N PHE A 48 -13.00 9.78 6.62
CA PHE A 48 -13.86 8.73 6.09
C PHE A 48 -13.14 7.37 6.11
N ALA A 49 -13.93 6.29 5.98
CA ALA A 49 -13.44 4.94 5.75
C ALA A 49 -13.93 4.42 4.40
N ILE A 50 -13.15 3.55 3.74
CA ILE A 50 -13.55 2.83 2.53
C ILE A 50 -13.67 1.35 2.87
N GLU A 51 -14.83 0.78 2.60
CA GLU A 51 -15.10 -0.65 2.72
C GLU A 51 -15.29 -1.25 1.33
N VAL A 52 -14.96 -2.53 1.16
CA VAL A 52 -15.05 -3.23 -0.12
C VAL A 52 -15.76 -4.57 0.04
N ALA A 53 -16.64 -4.86 -0.91
CA ALA A 53 -17.28 -6.16 -1.11
C ALA A 53 -16.82 -6.79 -2.44
N GLY A 54 -16.63 -8.10 -2.48
CA GLY A 54 -16.13 -8.85 -3.64
C GLY A 54 -14.89 -9.68 -3.30
N PRO A 55 -14.24 -10.30 -4.28
CA PRO A 55 -14.51 -10.23 -5.73
C PRO A 55 -15.80 -10.95 -6.14
N PHE A 56 -16.58 -10.32 -7.00
CA PHE A 56 -17.73 -10.95 -7.64
C PHE A 56 -17.33 -11.54 -8.98
N LYS A 57 -17.94 -12.69 -9.33
CA LYS A 57 -17.60 -13.45 -10.55
C LYS A 57 -18.02 -12.74 -11.85
N SER A 58 -19.01 -11.84 -11.80
CA SER A 58 -19.51 -11.16 -12.99
C SER A 58 -19.87 -9.70 -12.73
N LYS A 59 -19.84 -8.89 -13.81
CA LYS A 59 -20.31 -7.50 -13.82
C LYS A 59 -21.76 -7.39 -13.32
N LYS A 60 -22.63 -8.32 -13.76
CA LYS A 60 -24.05 -8.32 -13.37
C LYS A 60 -24.22 -8.42 -11.86
N ILE A 61 -23.47 -9.31 -11.22
CA ILE A 61 -23.52 -9.47 -9.74
C ILE A 61 -22.97 -8.21 -9.07
N GLY A 62 -21.85 -7.66 -9.51
CA GLY A 62 -21.29 -6.44 -8.92
C GLY A 62 -22.24 -5.24 -9.00
N LEU A 63 -22.86 -5.02 -10.16
CA LEU A 63 -23.86 -3.96 -10.33
C LEU A 63 -25.14 -4.23 -9.53
N LEU A 64 -25.52 -5.50 -9.44
CA LEU A 64 -26.63 -5.95 -8.62
C LEU A 64 -26.36 -5.62 -7.13
N VAL A 65 -25.14 -5.84 -6.62
CA VAL A 65 -24.73 -5.46 -5.26
C VAL A 65 -24.72 -3.95 -5.05
N GLU A 66 -24.13 -3.17 -5.96
CA GLU A 66 -24.09 -1.71 -5.86
C GLU A 66 -25.49 -1.11 -5.68
N THR A 67 -26.47 -1.54 -6.51
CA THR A 67 -27.83 -0.99 -6.47
C THR A 67 -28.60 -1.38 -5.19
N THR A 68 -28.44 -2.57 -4.62
CA THR A 68 -29.11 -2.91 -3.33
C THR A 68 -28.51 -2.10 -2.18
N VAL A 69 -27.20 -1.96 -2.14
CA VAL A 69 -26.54 -1.14 -1.13
C VAL A 69 -26.97 0.31 -1.25
N PHE A 70 -27.06 0.85 -2.47
CA PHE A 70 -27.60 2.18 -2.68
C PHE A 70 -29.04 2.29 -2.18
N SER A 71 -29.89 1.33 -2.54
CA SER A 71 -31.31 1.34 -2.18
C SER A 71 -31.52 1.25 -0.66
N ALA A 72 -30.71 0.44 0.02
CA ALA A 72 -30.78 0.24 1.46
C ALA A 72 -30.20 1.42 2.26
N LEU A 73 -29.06 1.95 1.84
CA LEU A 73 -28.28 2.92 2.61
C LEU A 73 -28.51 4.38 2.19
N LYS A 74 -29.01 4.63 0.98
CA LYS A 74 -29.24 5.98 0.39
C LYS A 74 -28.05 6.94 0.60
N PRO A 75 -26.85 6.62 0.11
CA PRO A 75 -25.67 7.41 0.37
C PRO A 75 -25.79 8.81 -0.20
N LYS A 76 -25.24 9.80 0.53
CA LYS A 76 -25.45 11.23 0.28
C LYS A 76 -24.97 11.71 -1.11
N PHE A 77 -23.86 11.16 -1.61
CA PHE A 77 -23.21 11.64 -2.82
C PHE A 77 -23.42 10.76 -4.06
N ASN A 78 -24.26 9.72 -3.98
CA ASN A 78 -24.63 8.96 -5.17
C ASN A 78 -25.64 9.69 -6.02
N VAL A 79 -25.41 9.69 -7.33
CA VAL A 79 -26.34 10.22 -8.35
C VAL A 79 -27.17 9.08 -8.95
N ALA A 80 -26.60 7.88 -9.04
CA ALA A 80 -27.22 6.68 -9.62
C ALA A 80 -27.45 5.56 -8.60
N LYS A 81 -28.49 4.75 -8.78
CA LYS A 81 -29.03 3.74 -7.83
C LYS A 81 -28.57 2.29 -8.12
N GLY A 82 -28.05 1.56 -7.14
CA GLY A 82 -27.44 0.23 -7.22
C GLY A 82 -28.24 -1.04 -6.78
N GLN A 83 -27.82 -2.33 -6.70
CA GLN A 83 -28.63 -3.59 -6.43
C GLN A 83 -27.84 -4.79 -5.80
N SER A 84 -28.23 -5.41 -4.66
CA SER A 84 -27.98 -6.73 -4.00
C SER A 84 -27.00 -6.85 -2.78
N GLU A 85 -26.89 -8.01 -2.10
CA GLU A 85 -26.30 -8.18 -0.75
C GLU A 85 -24.83 -8.64 -0.70
N ALA A 86 -23.95 -7.93 0.05
CA ALA A 86 -22.60 -8.37 0.32
C ALA A 86 -22.01 -7.80 1.62
N ARG A 87 -21.05 -8.51 2.20
CA ARG A 87 -20.29 -8.02 3.38
C ARG A 87 -19.23 -7.01 2.95
N PHE A 88 -19.28 -5.83 3.56
CA PHE A 88 -18.23 -4.82 3.43
C PHE A 88 -17.09 -5.09 4.41
N ARG A 89 -15.88 -4.69 4.02
CA ARG A 89 -14.67 -4.77 4.84
C ARG A 89 -13.75 -3.62 4.50
N PRO A 90 -12.85 -3.21 5.40
CA PRO A 90 -11.87 -2.18 5.12
C PRO A 90 -10.99 -2.53 3.90
N LEU A 91 -10.76 -1.54 3.04
CA LEU A 91 -9.93 -1.71 1.86
C LEU A 91 -8.45 -1.75 2.24
N GLY A 92 -7.76 -2.79 1.78
CA GLY A 92 -6.29 -2.83 1.73
C GLY A 92 -5.57 -3.04 3.04
N VAL A 93 -6.29 -3.13 4.17
CA VAL A 93 -5.67 -3.29 5.49
C VAL A 93 -6.53 -4.15 6.41
N PRO A 94 -5.94 -4.82 7.41
CA PRO A 94 -6.69 -5.43 8.49
C PRO A 94 -7.57 -4.40 9.22
N VAL A 95 -8.69 -4.85 9.80
CA VAL A 95 -9.67 -4.00 10.50
C VAL A 95 -9.01 -3.04 11.52
N ALA A 96 -7.99 -3.52 12.24
CA ALA A 96 -7.25 -2.73 13.22
C ALA A 96 -6.64 -1.43 12.65
N PHE A 97 -6.40 -1.38 11.34
CA PHE A 97 -5.77 -0.23 10.67
C PHE A 97 -6.73 0.57 9.79
N ALA A 98 -8.01 0.18 9.72
CA ALA A 98 -8.99 0.82 8.84
C ALA A 98 -9.10 2.34 9.04
N LYS A 99 -9.06 2.81 10.27
CA LYS A 99 -9.11 4.24 10.61
C LYS A 99 -7.94 5.05 10.01
N ARG A 100 -6.83 4.40 9.68
CA ARG A 100 -5.65 5.09 9.12
C ARG A 100 -5.82 5.48 7.65
N LEU A 101 -6.76 4.85 6.94
CA LEU A 101 -7.10 5.24 5.56
C LEU A 101 -7.72 6.63 5.47
N SER A 102 -8.42 7.07 6.51
CA SER A 102 -9.02 8.42 6.58
C SER A 102 -8.05 9.51 7.05
N MET A 103 -6.82 9.15 7.42
CA MET A 103 -5.81 10.15 7.79
C MET A 103 -5.20 10.79 6.53
N PRO A 104 -4.68 12.03 6.62
CA PRO A 104 -4.00 12.68 5.50
C PRO A 104 -2.90 11.81 4.89
N ALA A 105 -2.68 11.95 3.57
CA ALA A 105 -1.62 11.24 2.87
C ALA A 105 -0.26 11.45 3.55
N LEU A 106 0.53 10.39 3.60
CA LEU A 106 1.92 10.49 4.04
C LEU A 106 2.73 11.30 3.03
N GLN A 107 3.42 12.29 3.53
CA GLN A 107 4.41 13.06 2.77
C GLN A 107 5.81 12.48 2.97
N ARG A 108 6.74 12.79 2.06
CA ARG A 108 8.14 12.36 2.12
C ARG A 108 8.78 12.63 3.48
N ARG A 109 8.54 13.82 4.03
CA ARG A 109 9.01 14.22 5.36
C ARG A 109 8.49 13.35 6.50
N ASP A 110 7.29 12.75 6.37
CA ASP A 110 6.71 11.94 7.44
C ASP A 110 7.48 10.62 7.60
N PHE A 111 7.97 10.03 6.50
CA PHE A 111 8.82 8.84 6.55
C PHE A 111 10.18 9.07 7.21
N LEU A 112 10.66 10.30 7.21
CA LEU A 112 11.88 10.68 7.93
C LEU A 112 11.58 10.97 9.40
N LYS A 113 10.50 11.66 9.70
CA LYS A 113 10.10 12.04 11.07
C LYS A 113 9.80 10.85 11.96
N VAL A 114 9.22 9.77 11.43
CA VAL A 114 8.86 8.57 12.24
C VAL A 114 10.06 7.86 12.85
N GLN A 115 11.27 8.12 12.37
CA GLN A 115 12.46 7.41 12.83
C GLN A 115 12.88 7.78 14.25
N LYS A 116 12.39 8.89 14.81
CA LYS A 116 12.65 9.38 16.19
C LYS A 116 14.12 9.44 16.63
N MET A 117 15.04 8.93 15.83
CA MET A 117 16.47 8.84 16.11
C MET A 117 17.26 9.70 15.13
N LYS A 118 18.34 10.32 15.64
CA LYS A 118 19.32 11.01 14.80
C LYS A 118 20.66 10.26 14.85
N PRO A 119 21.42 10.21 13.74
CA PRO A 119 21.07 10.78 12.43
C PRO A 119 19.95 10.00 11.74
N LEU A 120 19.14 10.72 10.93
CA LEU A 120 18.10 10.10 10.11
C LEU A 120 18.73 9.08 9.15
N MET A 121 18.05 7.96 8.97
CA MET A 121 18.49 6.89 8.07
C MET A 121 17.76 6.98 6.73
N PRO A 122 18.38 6.56 5.62
CA PRO A 122 17.66 6.39 4.37
C PRO A 122 16.49 5.41 4.52
N VAL A 123 15.43 5.61 3.74
CA VAL A 123 14.22 4.77 3.71
C VAL A 123 14.16 4.04 2.38
N LEU A 124 14.04 2.73 2.42
CA LEU A 124 13.85 1.88 1.24
C LEU A 124 12.36 1.64 1.03
N PHE A 125 11.83 2.09 -0.09
CA PHE A 125 10.47 1.78 -0.54
C PHE A 125 10.50 0.64 -1.54
N VAL A 126 9.54 -0.27 -1.40
CA VAL A 126 9.31 -1.37 -2.34
C VAL A 126 7.83 -1.44 -2.70
N THR A 127 7.53 -1.71 -3.97
CA THR A 127 6.15 -1.82 -4.44
C THR A 127 5.74 -3.27 -4.60
N VAL A 128 4.64 -3.65 -4.00
CA VAL A 128 4.07 -5.00 -4.07
C VAL A 128 2.84 -4.99 -4.96
N GLY A 129 2.94 -5.63 -6.12
CA GLY A 129 1.81 -5.79 -7.04
C GLY A 129 0.80 -6.83 -6.56
N ASP A 130 -0.32 -6.92 -7.25
CA ASP A 130 -1.43 -7.83 -6.95
C ASP A 130 -1.22 -9.26 -7.48
N LYS A 131 -0.32 -9.46 -8.42
CA LYS A 131 -0.09 -10.76 -9.04
C LYS A 131 0.75 -11.68 -8.15
N LYS A 132 0.38 -12.96 -8.11
CA LYS A 132 1.21 -14.03 -7.56
C LYS A 132 2.44 -14.22 -8.44
N PHE A 133 3.59 -14.45 -7.81
CA PHE A 133 4.85 -14.71 -8.50
C PHE A 133 5.01 -16.20 -8.85
N SER A 134 5.90 -16.48 -9.82
CA SER A 134 6.26 -17.84 -10.20
C SER A 134 6.86 -18.66 -9.05
N ASP A 135 7.51 -18.01 -8.08
CA ASP A 135 8.06 -18.63 -6.87
C ASP A 135 7.04 -18.83 -5.75
N GLY A 136 5.76 -18.66 -6.04
CA GLY A 136 4.64 -18.86 -5.12
C GLY A 136 4.40 -17.71 -4.11
N ARG A 137 5.19 -16.62 -4.12
CA ARG A 137 4.90 -15.46 -3.28
C ARG A 137 3.59 -14.82 -3.70
N PRO A 138 2.67 -14.54 -2.77
CA PRO A 138 1.39 -13.93 -3.10
C PRO A 138 1.58 -12.49 -3.59
N GLY A 139 0.69 -12.02 -4.45
CA GLY A 139 0.44 -10.60 -4.64
C GLY A 139 -0.30 -10.01 -3.45
N TYR A 140 -0.47 -8.71 -3.45
CA TYR A 140 -1.27 -8.02 -2.44
C TYR A 140 -2.63 -7.63 -3.04
N ASP A 141 -3.66 -8.39 -2.71
CA ASP A 141 -5.05 -8.02 -2.99
C ASP A 141 -5.61 -7.20 -1.83
N PRO A 142 -5.91 -5.90 -2.03
CA PRO A 142 -6.49 -5.08 -0.97
C PRO A 142 -7.86 -5.56 -0.51
N ALA A 143 -8.58 -6.29 -1.35
CA ALA A 143 -9.88 -6.87 -0.98
C ALA A 143 -9.72 -8.15 -0.13
N HIS A 144 -8.60 -8.88 -0.30
CA HIS A 144 -8.25 -10.08 0.45
C HIS A 144 -6.78 -10.01 0.89
N PRO A 145 -6.45 -9.16 1.87
CA PRO A 145 -5.06 -8.99 2.30
C PRO A 145 -4.44 -10.33 2.68
N PRO A 146 -3.24 -10.66 2.18
CA PRO A 146 -2.51 -11.83 2.62
C PRO A 146 -2.22 -11.78 4.13
N SER A 147 -1.90 -12.93 4.72
CA SER A 147 -1.46 -12.98 6.12
C SER A 147 -0.17 -12.18 6.33
N ASP A 148 0.09 -11.74 7.54
CA ASP A 148 1.28 -10.96 7.89
C ASP A 148 2.58 -11.69 7.54
N LYS A 149 2.63 -12.99 7.74
CA LYS A 149 3.76 -13.84 7.31
C LYS A 149 3.99 -13.79 5.79
N GLN A 150 2.92 -13.78 5.00
CA GLN A 150 3.00 -13.69 3.55
C GLN A 150 3.41 -12.29 3.09
N ILE A 151 2.87 -11.23 3.72
CA ILE A 151 3.25 -9.85 3.44
C ILE A 151 4.74 -9.65 3.73
N LYS A 152 5.23 -10.10 4.91
CA LYS A 152 6.65 -10.01 5.27
C LYS A 152 7.53 -10.68 4.22
N LYS A 153 7.24 -11.93 3.87
CA LYS A 153 7.97 -12.69 2.85
C LYS A 153 7.98 -11.96 1.49
N ARG A 154 6.89 -11.26 1.16
CA ARG A 154 6.76 -10.53 -0.10
C ARG A 154 7.55 -9.22 -0.11
N VAL A 155 7.49 -8.46 0.97
CA VAL A 155 8.18 -7.17 1.11
C VAL A 155 9.69 -7.37 1.28
N GLU A 156 10.12 -8.42 1.97
CA GLU A 156 11.53 -8.77 2.17
C GLU A 156 12.26 -9.17 0.88
N LYS A 157 11.61 -9.78 -0.12
CA LYS A 157 12.23 -10.47 -1.28
C LYS A 157 11.51 -10.11 -2.57
N TRP A 158 12.13 -10.15 -3.67
CA TRP A 158 13.50 -10.13 -4.18
C TRP A 158 13.66 -8.83 -4.96
N TRP A 159 14.59 -7.97 -4.56
CA TRP A 159 14.70 -6.61 -5.10
C TRP A 159 16.00 -6.44 -5.86
N GLN A 160 16.00 -5.66 -6.94
CA GLN A 160 17.17 -5.39 -7.81
C GLN A 160 18.21 -4.49 -7.11
N LEU A 161 18.70 -4.94 -5.95
CA LEU A 161 19.58 -4.17 -5.06
C LEU A 161 21.04 -4.57 -5.14
N SER A 162 21.40 -5.58 -5.95
CA SER A 162 22.76 -6.16 -5.95
C SER A 162 23.86 -5.14 -6.18
N ARG A 163 23.59 -4.10 -6.97
CA ARG A 163 24.58 -3.01 -7.21
C ARG A 163 24.77 -2.09 -6.00
N LEU A 164 23.80 -1.98 -5.12
CA LEU A 164 23.83 -1.12 -3.93
C LEU A 164 24.37 -1.86 -2.70
N VAL A 165 24.14 -3.17 -2.62
CA VAL A 165 24.56 -3.99 -1.48
C VAL A 165 26.07 -3.89 -1.16
N PRO A 166 27.00 -3.95 -2.12
CA PRO A 166 28.43 -3.82 -1.82
C PRO A 166 28.80 -2.47 -1.20
N HIS A 167 28.15 -1.39 -1.65
CA HIS A 167 28.33 -0.06 -1.08
C HIS A 167 27.77 -0.01 0.37
N TRP A 168 26.57 -0.51 0.59
CA TRP A 168 25.94 -0.52 1.90
C TRP A 168 26.66 -1.43 2.91
N ALA A 169 27.24 -2.54 2.43
CA ALA A 169 28.06 -3.41 3.27
C ALA A 169 29.33 -2.69 3.79
N LYS A 170 29.98 -1.90 2.91
CA LYS A 170 31.15 -1.08 3.27
C LYS A 170 30.79 0.13 4.12
N LYS A 171 29.61 0.73 3.89
CA LYS A 171 29.14 1.96 4.55
C LYS A 171 27.75 1.78 5.18
N PRO A 172 27.62 1.02 6.26
CA PRO A 172 26.31 0.75 6.88
C PRO A 172 25.54 2.02 7.30
N LYS A 173 26.24 3.11 7.60
CA LYS A 173 25.62 4.41 7.93
C LYS A 173 24.89 5.07 6.74
N GLU A 174 25.22 4.70 5.52
CA GLU A 174 24.57 5.18 4.30
C GLU A 174 23.47 4.25 3.81
N SER A 175 23.33 3.05 4.41
CA SER A 175 22.32 2.08 4.03
C SER A 175 20.95 2.41 4.62
N PRO A 176 19.85 1.96 4.00
CA PRO A 176 18.52 2.12 4.55
C PRO A 176 18.37 1.45 5.92
N GLY A 177 17.66 2.13 6.83
CA GLY A 177 17.31 1.60 8.15
C GLY A 177 15.83 1.23 8.26
N LEU A 178 15.02 1.67 7.30
CA LEU A 178 13.59 1.47 7.25
C LEU A 178 13.20 0.91 5.88
N LEU A 179 12.41 -0.18 5.87
CA LEU A 179 11.79 -0.76 4.69
C LEU A 179 10.29 -0.49 4.72
N ILE A 180 9.78 0.17 3.68
CA ILE A 180 8.36 0.45 3.48
C ILE A 180 7.84 -0.36 2.31
N GLY A 181 6.94 -1.29 2.57
CA GLY A 181 6.15 -1.96 1.54
C GLY A 181 4.90 -1.15 1.18
N ILE A 182 4.70 -0.87 -0.10
CA ILE A 182 3.54 -0.13 -0.60
C ILE A 182 2.80 -1.01 -1.60
N ASN A 183 1.47 -1.03 -1.54
CA ASN A 183 0.65 -1.64 -2.58
C ASN A 183 0.85 -0.90 -3.91
N GLY A 184 1.23 -1.62 -4.95
CA GLY A 184 1.88 -1.07 -6.14
C GLY A 184 0.99 -0.59 -7.28
N ARG A 185 -0.34 -0.67 -7.17
CA ARG A 185 -1.20 -0.18 -8.27
C ARG A 185 -1.46 1.31 -8.19
N PRO A 186 -1.58 2.01 -9.34
CA PRO A 186 -2.07 3.38 -9.37
C PRO A 186 -3.41 3.49 -8.65
N GLY A 187 -3.56 4.47 -7.77
CA GLY A 187 -4.80 4.74 -7.03
C GLY A 187 -4.99 3.97 -5.71
N SER A 188 -4.12 3.01 -5.35
CA SER A 188 -4.22 2.28 -4.07
C SER A 188 -2.87 2.17 -3.36
N GLN A 189 -2.26 3.30 -3.08
CA GLN A 189 -0.89 3.38 -2.58
C GLN A 189 -0.88 3.36 -1.04
N ILE A 190 -1.23 2.21 -0.51
CA ILE A 190 -1.34 2.00 0.93
C ILE A 190 -0.05 1.37 1.44
N VAL A 191 0.47 1.86 2.56
CA VAL A 191 1.56 1.21 3.28
C VAL A 191 1.06 -0.12 3.85
N ILE A 192 1.62 -1.22 3.37
CA ILE A 192 1.26 -2.58 3.79
C ILE A 192 2.21 -3.14 4.84
N ALA A 193 3.42 -2.59 4.92
CA ALA A 193 4.40 -2.93 5.94
C ALA A 193 5.37 -1.77 6.18
N SER A 194 5.82 -1.61 7.42
CA SER A 194 6.92 -0.73 7.82
C SER A 194 7.86 -1.51 8.74
N LEU A 195 9.08 -1.83 8.27
CA LEU A 195 9.98 -2.80 8.88
C LEU A 195 11.36 -2.20 9.15
N ARG A 196 12.02 -2.68 10.21
CA ARG A 196 13.42 -2.30 10.51
C ARG A 196 14.39 -3.15 9.71
N ILE A 197 15.37 -2.51 9.08
CA ILE A 197 16.47 -3.17 8.38
C ILE A 197 17.66 -3.33 9.34
N ASP A 198 18.29 -4.49 9.33
CA ASP A 198 19.57 -4.66 9.97
C ASP A 198 20.68 -4.14 9.05
N ARG A 199 21.09 -2.92 9.30
CA ARG A 199 22.07 -2.22 8.48
C ARG A 199 23.47 -2.86 8.48
N LYS A 200 23.79 -3.64 9.54
CA LYS A 200 25.07 -4.36 9.65
C LYS A 200 25.08 -5.67 8.85
N ALA A 201 23.90 -6.17 8.50
CA ALA A 201 23.75 -7.43 7.79
C ALA A 201 23.74 -7.28 6.24
N TRP A 202 23.90 -6.08 5.71
CA TRP A 202 24.12 -5.91 4.27
C TRP A 202 25.44 -6.59 3.88
N GLY A 203 25.37 -7.50 2.87
CA GLY A 203 26.50 -8.32 2.46
C GLY A 203 26.65 -9.66 3.20
N ASP A 204 25.97 -9.89 4.30
CA ASP A 204 25.87 -11.20 4.92
C ASP A 204 25.06 -12.15 4.03
N LYS A 205 25.72 -13.15 3.44
CA LYS A 205 25.12 -14.11 2.50
C LYS A 205 23.96 -14.92 3.07
N LYS A 206 23.90 -15.12 4.40
CA LYS A 206 22.80 -15.83 5.07
C LYS A 206 21.56 -14.96 5.21
N ARG A 207 21.73 -13.67 5.46
CA ARG A 207 20.66 -12.70 5.73
C ARG A 207 20.28 -11.87 4.52
N CYS A 208 21.25 -11.52 3.67
CA CYS A 208 21.05 -10.84 2.40
C CYS A 208 21.23 -11.83 1.24
N ARG A 209 20.24 -12.74 1.10
CA ARG A 209 20.29 -13.84 0.14
C ARG A 209 20.21 -13.35 -1.29
N ASN A 210 20.97 -14.01 -2.18
CA ASN A 210 20.89 -13.77 -3.61
C ASN A 210 19.75 -14.59 -4.24
N GLY A 211 18.86 -13.94 -4.98
CA GLY A 211 17.74 -14.55 -5.70
C GLY A 211 17.97 -14.73 -7.20
N GLY A 212 19.22 -14.50 -7.67
CA GLY A 212 19.57 -14.51 -9.09
C GLY A 212 19.18 -13.20 -9.81
N GLY A 213 19.79 -12.97 -10.99
CA GLY A 213 19.49 -11.81 -11.84
C GLY A 213 19.61 -10.44 -11.14
N GLY A 214 20.54 -10.28 -10.20
CA GLY A 214 20.73 -9.03 -9.46
C GLY A 214 19.71 -8.80 -8.33
N LYS A 215 18.88 -9.77 -8.02
CA LYS A 215 17.85 -9.69 -6.96
C LYS A 215 18.41 -10.19 -5.63
N VAL A 216 18.14 -9.45 -4.56
CA VAL A 216 18.55 -9.80 -3.20
C VAL A 216 17.40 -9.65 -2.20
N SER A 217 17.48 -10.35 -1.08
CA SER A 217 16.57 -10.11 0.05
C SER A 217 17.08 -8.97 0.92
N VAL A 218 16.16 -8.23 1.54
CA VAL A 218 16.48 -7.18 2.50
C VAL A 218 16.73 -7.83 3.87
N PRO A 219 17.86 -7.57 4.54
CA PRO A 219 18.16 -8.13 5.84
C PRO A 219 17.34 -7.41 6.92
N LEU A 220 16.27 -8.02 7.39
CA LEU A 220 15.41 -7.45 8.43
C LEU A 220 15.97 -7.74 9.83
N LEU A 221 15.77 -6.80 10.76
CA LEU A 221 15.98 -7.10 12.18
C LEU A 221 15.03 -8.22 12.62
N SER A 222 15.57 -9.20 13.34
CA SER A 222 14.74 -10.21 13.98
C SER A 222 13.97 -9.54 15.12
N THR A 223 12.67 -9.44 14.98
CA THR A 223 11.76 -9.12 16.07
C THR A 223 11.11 -10.42 16.54
N PRO A 224 10.90 -10.62 17.84
CA PRO A 224 10.24 -11.83 18.37
C PRO A 224 8.84 -12.03 17.80
N GLU A 225 8.17 -10.95 17.46
CA GLU A 225 6.85 -10.93 16.84
C GLU A 225 6.92 -10.50 15.37
N LEU A 226 5.94 -10.94 14.60
CA LEU A 226 5.74 -10.54 13.20
C LEU A 226 5.21 -9.10 13.13
N ASP A 227 5.94 -8.15 13.72
CA ASP A 227 5.56 -6.75 13.66
C ASP A 227 5.83 -6.19 12.26
N LEU A 228 4.77 -6.11 11.47
CA LEU A 228 4.79 -5.45 10.15
C LEU A 228 4.66 -3.93 10.23
N ASP A 229 4.59 -3.35 11.43
CA ASP A 229 4.32 -1.94 11.59
C ASP A 229 5.23 -1.24 12.60
N ALA A 230 6.50 -1.57 12.57
CA ALA A 230 7.53 -1.04 13.46
C ALA A 230 7.59 0.50 13.57
N PHE A 231 6.93 1.21 12.64
CA PHE A 231 6.91 2.68 12.58
C PHE A 231 5.50 3.29 12.57
N ASN A 232 4.47 2.50 12.85
CA ASN A 232 3.08 2.95 12.93
C ASN A 232 2.56 3.60 11.63
N LEU A 233 2.98 3.06 10.47
CA LEU A 233 2.64 3.57 9.14
C LEU A 233 1.68 2.67 8.35
N ARG A 234 1.52 1.41 8.76
CA ARG A 234 0.67 0.44 8.06
C ARG A 234 -0.77 0.93 7.99
N GLY A 235 -1.39 0.83 6.82
CA GLY A 235 -2.74 1.34 6.60
C GLY A 235 -2.83 2.82 6.26
N ARG A 236 -1.73 3.58 6.34
CA ARG A 236 -1.69 4.95 5.82
C ARG A 236 -1.51 4.92 4.30
N TRP A 237 -2.08 5.88 3.63
CA TRP A 237 -1.86 6.01 2.19
C TRP A 237 -0.80 7.07 1.86
N VAL A 238 -0.23 7.00 0.67
CA VAL A 238 0.80 7.93 0.17
C VAL A 238 0.51 8.27 -1.28
N ASP A 239 0.62 9.54 -1.66
CA ASP A 239 0.63 9.91 -3.06
C ASP A 239 1.99 9.56 -3.67
N ARG A 240 2.03 8.42 -4.33
CA ARG A 240 3.23 7.87 -4.93
C ARG A 240 3.81 8.77 -6.02
N LYS A 241 2.96 9.45 -6.76
CA LYS A 241 3.39 10.34 -7.85
C LYS A 241 4.00 11.62 -7.30
N ALA A 242 3.30 12.29 -6.39
CA ALA A 242 3.77 13.55 -5.80
C ALA A 242 4.97 13.34 -4.86
N GLU A 243 4.89 12.33 -3.97
CA GLU A 243 5.86 12.18 -2.89
C GLU A 243 7.04 11.27 -3.23
N LEU A 244 6.85 10.27 -4.10
CA LEU A 244 7.87 9.27 -4.39
C LEU A 244 8.31 9.24 -5.86
N ALA A 245 7.82 10.17 -6.69
CA ALA A 245 8.11 10.27 -8.13
C ALA A 245 7.83 8.98 -8.94
N PHE A 246 6.94 8.13 -8.46
CA PHE A 246 6.52 6.91 -9.14
C PHE A 246 5.40 7.20 -10.15
N SER A 247 5.71 7.65 -11.33
CA SER A 247 4.65 7.93 -12.33
C SER A 247 4.14 6.71 -13.07
N ASN A 248 5.01 5.76 -13.45
CA ASN A 248 4.67 4.64 -14.35
C ASN A 248 5.48 3.37 -14.07
N PHE A 249 5.63 2.93 -12.81
CA PHE A 249 6.44 1.76 -12.54
C PHE A 249 5.63 0.46 -12.49
N PRO A 250 6.16 -0.61 -13.08
CA PRO A 250 5.63 -1.95 -12.89
C PRO A 250 5.75 -2.36 -11.40
N SER A 251 4.95 -3.35 -10.99
CA SER A 251 5.14 -4.04 -9.72
C SER A 251 6.61 -4.48 -9.59
N ASP A 252 7.16 -4.47 -8.39
CA ASP A 252 8.52 -4.92 -8.06
C ASP A 252 9.64 -3.91 -8.23
N PHE A 253 9.33 -2.68 -7.96
CA PHE A 253 10.30 -1.60 -8.00
C PHE A 253 10.70 -1.12 -6.61
N PHE A 254 11.90 -0.51 -6.50
CA PHE A 254 12.37 0.10 -5.26
C PHE A 254 12.80 1.55 -5.46
N ILE A 255 12.71 2.35 -4.39
CA ILE A 255 13.30 3.70 -4.27
C ILE A 255 13.91 3.85 -2.89
N VAL A 256 14.99 4.62 -2.81
CA VAL A 256 15.63 5.03 -1.56
C VAL A 256 15.40 6.52 -1.35
N LEU A 257 14.74 6.89 -0.28
CA LEU A 257 14.65 8.26 0.19
C LEU A 257 15.82 8.53 1.13
N ARG A 258 16.67 9.48 0.77
CA ARG A 258 17.81 9.92 1.58
C ARG A 258 17.36 10.87 2.71
N PRO A 259 18.17 11.04 3.77
CA PRO A 259 17.89 11.97 4.85
C PRO A 259 17.74 13.42 4.42
N ASP A 260 18.37 13.81 3.31
CA ASP A 260 18.27 15.15 2.69
C ASP A 260 16.98 15.34 1.86
N GLY A 261 16.09 14.34 1.82
CA GLY A 261 14.84 14.34 1.06
C GLY A 261 14.97 13.93 -0.40
N ARG A 262 16.17 13.64 -0.91
CA ARG A 262 16.36 13.18 -2.29
C ARG A 262 15.94 11.73 -2.46
N LEU A 263 15.38 11.45 -3.62
CA LEU A 263 15.03 10.10 -4.06
C LEU A 263 16.14 9.55 -4.95
N VAL A 264 16.57 8.32 -4.66
CA VAL A 264 17.55 7.58 -5.45
C VAL A 264 16.99 6.20 -5.71
N GLY A 265 17.09 5.73 -6.92
CA GLY A 265 16.62 4.41 -7.29
C GLY A 265 15.94 4.43 -8.63
N GLY A 266 15.45 3.31 -9.04
CA GLY A 266 14.93 3.16 -10.36
C GLY A 266 15.85 2.32 -11.24
N ARG A 267 15.37 1.97 -12.42
CA ARG A 267 16.24 1.37 -13.42
C ARG A 267 17.39 2.33 -13.68
N HIS A 268 18.59 1.99 -13.23
CA HIS A 268 19.75 2.53 -13.88
C HIS A 268 19.73 2.04 -15.33
N ARG A 269 19.40 2.92 -16.25
CA ARG A 269 19.79 2.77 -17.66
C ARG A 269 21.30 2.83 -17.75
#